data_d979eca11e89455931a765a03a1ebbc4
#
_entry.id   d979eca11e89455931a765a03a1ebbc4
#
_cell.length_a   1.000
_cell.length_b   1.000
_cell.length_c   1.000
_cell.angle_alpha   90.00
_cell.angle_beta   90.00
_cell.angle_gamma   90.00
#
_symmetry.space_group_name_H-M   'P 1'
#
loop_
_entity.id
_entity.type
_entity.pdbx_description
1 polymer ?
#
loop_
_entity_poly.entity_id
_entity_poly.type
_entity_poly.pdbx_seq_one_letter_code
_entity_poly.pdbx_strand_id
1 'polypeptide(L)'
;MKILVVGANGQLGARCCALLVEAGHDVRGSVREPARGEALRALGVETVLADLTDTSSIRAAASGAEVAILSANPVVPRAGDRPALVEEGLSRAPAVLAAEGVGRIVLPSVPVTDVDEAVPFVRARRRLEDALAELRAETVCVRFPPFMDVHLALAGSSIPLRGAQNATVDRPSPFLRSFRKSTGTLVEDRGLILVPGRRSHRNAFITVDDAARAVVEAATRDDVGGLPHATLEVAGPQPLSWDEVAATYGRVLGRRVRVLATPAVVYAVAQKVLRPFAEVPSNTMALNRYGASSETAWRNVGGGLLDPASMTTVEEFLQEKVRLPD
;
A
#
# COMPACT_ATOMS: atom_id res chain seq x y z
N MET A 1 6.34 -23.95 -0.50
CA MET A 1 5.03 -23.63 -1.09
C MET A 1 5.23 -22.86 -2.37
N LYS A 2 4.32 -23.02 -3.35
CA LYS A 2 4.27 -22.21 -4.54
C LYS A 2 3.33 -21.02 -4.33
N ILE A 3 3.87 -19.80 -4.38
CA ILE A 3 3.15 -18.59 -4.01
C ILE A 3 3.07 -17.62 -5.20
N LEU A 4 1.84 -17.25 -5.58
CA LEU A 4 1.58 -16.26 -6.61
C LEU A 4 1.48 -14.86 -5.99
N VAL A 5 2.25 -13.90 -6.48
CA VAL A 5 2.12 -12.48 -6.10
C VAL A 5 1.53 -11.69 -7.28
N VAL A 6 0.26 -11.30 -7.17
CA VAL A 6 -0.42 -10.46 -8.16
C VAL A 6 -0.04 -9.00 -7.89
N GLY A 7 0.59 -8.34 -8.86
CA GLY A 7 1.17 -7.00 -8.68
C GLY A 7 2.60 -7.04 -8.14
N ALA A 8 3.35 -8.09 -8.48
CA ALA A 8 4.70 -8.36 -8.00
C ALA A 8 5.71 -7.22 -8.24
N ASN A 9 5.56 -6.41 -9.29
CA ASN A 9 6.44 -5.28 -9.55
C ASN A 9 5.99 -3.96 -8.90
N GLY A 10 5.01 -4.00 -7.99
CA GLY A 10 4.65 -2.88 -7.11
C GLY A 10 5.61 -2.78 -5.92
N GLN A 11 5.59 -1.65 -5.21
CA GLN A 11 6.47 -1.42 -4.05
C GLN A 11 6.33 -2.52 -2.98
N LEU A 12 5.10 -2.81 -2.54
CA LEU A 12 4.82 -3.87 -1.58
C LEU A 12 5.05 -5.27 -2.18
N GLY A 13 4.53 -5.52 -3.40
CA GLY A 13 4.63 -6.83 -4.05
C GLY A 13 6.06 -7.27 -4.33
N ALA A 14 6.93 -6.36 -4.76
CA ALA A 14 8.34 -6.67 -5.01
C ALA A 14 9.07 -7.03 -3.70
N ARG A 15 8.73 -6.34 -2.61
CA ARG A 15 9.32 -6.65 -1.30
C ARG A 15 8.80 -7.99 -0.75
N CYS A 16 7.51 -8.30 -0.93
CA CYS A 16 6.99 -9.65 -0.61
C CYS A 16 7.70 -10.74 -1.41
N CYS A 17 7.91 -10.53 -2.72
CA CYS A 17 8.65 -11.49 -3.56
C CYS A 17 10.06 -11.74 -3.03
N ALA A 18 10.80 -10.69 -2.68
CA ALA A 18 12.15 -10.82 -2.15
C ALA A 18 12.18 -11.63 -0.85
N LEU A 19 11.32 -11.31 0.10
CA LEU A 19 11.22 -12.02 1.39
C LEU A 19 10.80 -13.48 1.22
N LEU A 20 9.88 -13.78 0.31
CA LEU A 20 9.43 -15.14 0.05
C LEU A 20 10.54 -16.00 -0.59
N VAL A 21 11.32 -15.44 -1.52
CA VAL A 21 12.48 -16.14 -2.11
C VAL A 21 13.57 -16.38 -1.05
N GLU A 22 13.83 -15.38 -0.22
CA GLU A 22 14.78 -15.50 0.89
C GLU A 22 14.37 -16.60 1.88
N ALA A 23 13.06 -16.75 2.12
CA ALA A 23 12.49 -17.83 2.93
C ALA A 23 12.44 -19.20 2.22
N GLY A 24 12.92 -19.32 0.99
CA GLY A 24 13.01 -20.58 0.23
C GLY A 24 11.69 -21.03 -0.40
N HIS A 25 10.74 -20.12 -0.63
CA HIS A 25 9.49 -20.44 -1.34
C HIS A 25 9.66 -20.39 -2.87
N ASP A 26 8.84 -21.15 -3.60
CA ASP A 26 8.71 -21.06 -5.06
C ASP A 26 7.79 -19.87 -5.40
N VAL A 27 8.37 -18.77 -5.85
CA VAL A 27 7.65 -17.50 -6.03
C VAL A 27 7.37 -17.22 -7.49
N ARG A 28 6.09 -17.06 -7.82
CA ARG A 28 5.62 -16.59 -9.11
C ARG A 28 5.09 -15.17 -9.01
N GLY A 29 5.67 -14.25 -9.77
CA GLY A 29 5.27 -12.83 -9.78
C GLY A 29 4.53 -12.47 -11.07
N SER A 30 3.32 -11.92 -10.96
CA SER A 30 2.61 -11.42 -12.12
C SER A 30 3.09 -10.03 -12.54
N VAL A 31 3.36 -9.86 -13.82
CA VAL A 31 3.73 -8.59 -14.47
C VAL A 31 2.89 -8.38 -15.71
N ARG A 32 2.58 -7.14 -16.07
CA ARG A 32 1.83 -6.82 -17.30
C ARG A 32 2.71 -6.75 -18.55
N GLU A 33 3.99 -6.53 -18.38
CA GLU A 33 4.99 -6.36 -19.43
C GLU A 33 6.26 -7.13 -19.07
N PRO A 34 6.88 -7.89 -20.00
CA PRO A 34 8.07 -8.72 -19.72
C PRO A 34 9.24 -7.92 -19.14
N ALA A 35 9.48 -6.71 -19.66
CA ALA A 35 10.58 -5.84 -19.23
C ALA A 35 10.49 -5.45 -17.75
N ARG A 36 9.28 -5.42 -17.21
CA ARG A 36 9.05 -5.07 -15.79
C ARG A 36 9.31 -6.21 -14.82
N GLY A 37 9.55 -7.40 -15.34
CA GLY A 37 9.91 -8.58 -14.53
C GLY A 37 11.41 -8.79 -14.38
N GLU A 38 12.26 -7.96 -15.00
CA GLU A 38 13.70 -8.20 -15.01
C GLU A 38 14.33 -8.20 -13.61
N ALA A 39 14.03 -7.20 -12.80
CA ALA A 39 14.50 -7.13 -11.41
C ALA A 39 13.95 -8.29 -10.55
N LEU A 40 12.72 -8.75 -10.80
CA LEU A 40 12.15 -9.91 -10.11
C LEU A 40 12.87 -11.22 -10.49
N ARG A 41 13.15 -11.41 -11.80
CA ARG A 41 13.90 -12.58 -12.28
C ARG A 41 15.31 -12.64 -11.69
N ALA A 42 15.95 -11.48 -11.55
CA ALA A 42 17.27 -11.39 -10.91
C ALA A 42 17.26 -11.83 -9.44
N LEU A 43 16.10 -11.75 -8.76
CA LEU A 43 15.87 -12.25 -7.41
C LEU A 43 15.49 -13.74 -7.37
N GLY A 44 15.35 -14.42 -8.50
CA GLY A 44 14.89 -15.81 -8.57
C GLY A 44 13.38 -16.00 -8.66
N VAL A 45 12.61 -14.95 -8.92
CA VAL A 45 11.15 -15.02 -9.06
C VAL A 45 10.78 -15.48 -10.47
N GLU A 46 9.94 -16.51 -10.60
CA GLU A 46 9.29 -16.88 -11.86
C GLU A 46 8.34 -15.73 -12.27
N THR A 47 8.55 -15.10 -13.43
CA THR A 47 7.65 -14.02 -13.87
C THR A 47 6.67 -14.53 -14.92
N VAL A 48 5.37 -14.22 -14.72
CA VAL A 48 4.29 -14.57 -15.66
C VAL A 48 3.56 -13.31 -16.10
N LEU A 49 3.12 -13.32 -17.38
CA LEU A 49 2.29 -12.25 -17.92
C LEU A 49 0.85 -12.43 -17.43
N ALA A 50 0.36 -11.45 -16.67
CA ALA A 50 -1.03 -11.44 -16.26
C ALA A 50 -1.53 -10.00 -16.09
N ASP A 51 -2.74 -9.76 -16.58
CA ASP A 51 -3.47 -8.51 -16.45
C ASP A 51 -4.80 -8.75 -15.72
N LEU A 52 -5.13 -7.95 -14.73
CA LEU A 52 -6.40 -8.06 -14.01
C LEU A 52 -7.62 -7.87 -14.92
N THR A 53 -7.47 -7.18 -16.04
CA THR A 53 -8.55 -7.02 -17.04
C THR A 53 -8.77 -8.25 -17.92
N ASP A 54 -7.85 -9.23 -17.86
CA ASP A 54 -7.93 -10.52 -18.55
C ASP A 54 -7.95 -11.68 -17.57
N THR A 55 -9.15 -12.19 -17.29
CA THR A 55 -9.38 -13.32 -16.39
C THR A 55 -8.61 -14.58 -16.80
N SER A 56 -8.40 -14.81 -18.11
CA SER A 56 -7.68 -15.99 -18.59
C SER A 56 -6.20 -15.95 -18.22
N SER A 57 -5.60 -14.76 -18.24
CA SER A 57 -4.22 -14.56 -17.82
C SER A 57 -4.02 -14.76 -16.32
N ILE A 58 -4.99 -14.34 -15.49
CA ILE A 58 -4.98 -14.58 -14.04
C ILE A 58 -5.11 -16.08 -13.76
N ARG A 59 -5.99 -16.78 -14.46
CA ARG A 59 -6.15 -18.23 -14.36
C ARG A 59 -4.84 -18.96 -14.68
N ALA A 60 -4.20 -18.62 -15.79
CA ALA A 60 -2.91 -19.22 -16.16
C ALA A 60 -1.81 -18.95 -15.13
N ALA A 61 -1.77 -17.72 -14.58
CA ALA A 61 -0.82 -17.37 -13.54
C ALA A 61 -1.05 -18.15 -12.23
N ALA A 62 -2.30 -18.48 -11.90
CA ALA A 62 -2.68 -19.19 -10.68
C ALA A 62 -2.37 -20.70 -10.72
N SER A 63 -2.15 -21.27 -11.90
CA SER A 63 -1.97 -22.71 -12.07
C SER A 63 -0.87 -23.28 -11.14
N GLY A 64 -1.26 -24.21 -10.27
CA GLY A 64 -0.39 -24.87 -9.30
C GLY A 64 0.07 -23.98 -8.13
N ALA A 65 -0.46 -22.77 -7.98
CA ALA A 65 -0.19 -21.95 -6.79
C ALA A 65 -1.02 -22.44 -5.60
N GLU A 66 -0.38 -22.56 -4.44
CA GLU A 66 -1.02 -22.94 -3.17
C GLU A 66 -1.57 -21.71 -2.46
N VAL A 67 -0.84 -20.58 -2.56
CA VAL A 67 -1.16 -19.30 -1.93
C VAL A 67 -1.11 -18.17 -2.95
N ALA A 68 -1.98 -17.18 -2.82
CA ALA A 68 -1.92 -15.96 -3.62
C ALA A 68 -1.92 -14.70 -2.76
N ILE A 69 -1.06 -13.73 -3.10
CA ILE A 69 -1.01 -12.40 -2.49
C ILE A 69 -1.54 -11.38 -3.50
N LEU A 70 -2.63 -10.69 -3.19
CA LEU A 70 -3.26 -9.68 -4.04
C LEU A 70 -2.73 -8.27 -3.72
N SER A 71 -1.47 -8.00 -4.07
CA SER A 71 -0.83 -6.68 -3.80
C SER A 71 -1.09 -5.62 -4.88
N ALA A 72 -1.79 -5.98 -5.96
CA ALA A 72 -2.13 -5.04 -7.02
C ALA A 72 -3.02 -3.91 -6.50
N ASN A 73 -2.68 -2.67 -6.90
CA ASN A 73 -3.36 -1.48 -6.43
C ASN A 73 -3.56 -0.47 -7.57
N PRO A 74 -4.82 -0.14 -7.95
CA PRO A 74 -5.14 0.79 -9.01
C PRO A 74 -5.14 2.28 -8.59
N VAL A 75 -4.73 2.62 -7.37
CA VAL A 75 -4.77 4.00 -6.84
C VAL A 75 -4.05 5.01 -7.75
N VAL A 76 -2.95 4.61 -8.35
CA VAL A 76 -2.25 5.42 -9.35
C VAL A 76 -2.33 4.69 -10.68
N PRO A 77 -3.32 5.01 -11.54
CA PRO A 77 -3.45 4.39 -12.86
C PRO A 77 -2.28 4.83 -13.76
N ARG A 78 -1.86 3.94 -14.63
CA ARG A 78 -0.92 4.27 -15.70
C ARG A 78 -1.63 4.99 -16.83
N ALA A 79 -0.87 5.64 -17.70
CA ALA A 79 -1.43 6.16 -18.96
C ALA A 79 -2.04 4.98 -19.76
N GLY A 80 -3.31 5.13 -20.13
CA GLY A 80 -4.07 4.09 -20.84
C GLY A 80 -4.84 3.11 -19.94
N ASP A 81 -4.57 3.05 -18.65
CA ASP A 81 -5.39 2.26 -17.73
C ASP A 81 -6.80 2.88 -17.61
N ARG A 82 -7.80 2.02 -17.57
CA ARG A 82 -9.16 2.38 -17.16
C ARG A 82 -9.38 1.85 -15.73
N PRO A 83 -9.37 2.73 -14.72
CA PRO A 83 -9.43 2.31 -13.31
C PRO A 83 -10.59 1.37 -13.01
N ALA A 84 -11.77 1.66 -13.55
CA ALA A 84 -12.95 0.83 -13.37
C ALA A 84 -12.76 -0.62 -13.84
N LEU A 85 -12.07 -0.86 -14.98
CA LEU A 85 -11.79 -2.21 -15.46
C LEU A 85 -10.78 -2.95 -14.58
N VAL A 86 -9.77 -2.23 -14.07
CA VAL A 86 -8.77 -2.81 -13.16
C VAL A 86 -9.45 -3.17 -11.82
N GLU A 87 -10.34 -2.33 -11.32
CA GLU A 87 -11.13 -2.60 -10.11
C GLU A 87 -12.07 -3.80 -10.30
N GLU A 88 -12.73 -3.89 -11.46
CA GLU A 88 -13.58 -5.02 -11.80
C GLU A 88 -12.77 -6.31 -11.90
N GLY A 89 -11.61 -6.29 -12.56
CA GLY A 89 -10.71 -7.43 -12.64
C GLY A 89 -10.20 -7.86 -11.27
N LEU A 90 -9.85 -6.89 -10.41
CA LEU A 90 -9.41 -7.16 -9.06
C LEU A 90 -10.54 -7.82 -8.23
N SER A 91 -11.78 -7.39 -8.39
CA SER A 91 -12.92 -8.00 -7.69
C SER A 91 -13.24 -9.43 -8.14
N ARG A 92 -12.91 -9.78 -9.37
CA ARG A 92 -13.07 -11.14 -9.92
C ARG A 92 -11.91 -12.09 -9.57
N ALA A 93 -10.71 -11.53 -9.37
CA ALA A 93 -9.50 -12.32 -9.17
C ALA A 93 -9.61 -13.36 -8.04
N PRO A 94 -10.18 -13.08 -6.86
CA PRO A 94 -10.32 -14.08 -5.80
C PRO A 94 -11.09 -15.35 -6.20
N ALA A 95 -12.22 -15.19 -6.89
CA ALA A 95 -13.00 -16.32 -7.35
C ALA A 95 -12.25 -17.15 -8.40
N VAL A 96 -11.48 -16.50 -9.27
CA VAL A 96 -10.64 -17.19 -10.26
C VAL A 96 -9.53 -17.97 -9.58
N LEU A 97 -8.84 -17.37 -8.60
CA LEU A 97 -7.78 -18.01 -7.83
C LEU A 97 -8.31 -19.24 -7.07
N ALA A 98 -9.44 -19.10 -6.39
CA ALA A 98 -10.07 -20.21 -5.67
C ALA A 98 -10.49 -21.34 -6.60
N ALA A 99 -11.02 -21.03 -7.80
CA ALA A 99 -11.39 -22.01 -8.81
C ALA A 99 -10.19 -22.79 -9.37
N GLU A 100 -8.98 -22.20 -9.37
CA GLU A 100 -7.74 -22.87 -9.76
C GLU A 100 -7.07 -23.64 -8.61
N GLY A 101 -7.72 -23.74 -7.45
CA GLY A 101 -7.25 -24.52 -6.31
C GLY A 101 -6.33 -23.80 -5.36
N VAL A 102 -6.22 -22.45 -5.45
CA VAL A 102 -5.49 -21.66 -4.46
C VAL A 102 -6.17 -21.82 -3.10
N GLY A 103 -5.45 -22.38 -2.13
CA GLY A 103 -5.98 -22.69 -0.79
C GLY A 103 -6.04 -21.47 0.13
N ARG A 104 -5.11 -20.50 -0.03
CA ARG A 104 -5.10 -19.26 0.77
C ARG A 104 -4.92 -18.04 -0.09
N ILE A 105 -5.70 -16.99 0.19
CA ILE A 105 -5.61 -15.69 -0.50
C ILE A 105 -5.37 -14.59 0.53
N VAL A 106 -4.28 -13.84 0.39
CA VAL A 106 -3.92 -12.71 1.27
C VAL A 106 -4.16 -11.38 0.55
N LEU A 107 -4.92 -10.51 1.20
CA LEU A 107 -5.24 -9.17 0.68
C LEU A 107 -4.67 -8.08 1.60
N PRO A 108 -3.64 -7.35 1.19
CA PRO A 108 -3.29 -6.08 1.83
C PRO A 108 -4.42 -5.07 1.64
N SER A 109 -4.94 -4.53 2.73
CA SER A 109 -6.09 -3.62 2.73
C SER A 109 -5.81 -2.36 3.54
N VAL A 110 -6.84 -1.54 3.72
CA VAL A 110 -6.76 -0.22 4.34
C VAL A 110 -7.78 -0.08 5.48
N PRO A 111 -7.58 0.86 6.41
CA PRO A 111 -8.48 1.07 7.54
C PRO A 111 -9.93 1.34 7.12
N VAL A 112 -10.88 1.02 8.00
CA VAL A 112 -12.30 1.39 7.83
C VAL A 112 -12.51 2.81 8.35
N THR A 113 -13.29 3.61 7.62
CA THR A 113 -13.66 4.97 8.01
C THR A 113 -15.13 5.25 7.68
N ASP A 114 -15.65 6.35 8.21
CA ASP A 114 -17.00 6.86 7.92
C ASP A 114 -17.18 7.41 6.49
N VAL A 115 -16.09 7.55 5.73
CA VAL A 115 -16.10 8.08 4.36
C VAL A 115 -15.82 7.03 3.29
N ASP A 116 -15.73 5.76 3.62
CA ASP A 116 -15.37 4.65 2.73
C ASP A 116 -16.21 4.66 1.43
N GLU A 117 -17.53 4.81 1.54
CA GLU A 117 -18.44 4.84 0.38
C GLU A 117 -18.20 6.04 -0.56
N ALA A 118 -17.67 7.14 -0.02
CA ALA A 118 -17.40 8.35 -0.82
C ALA A 118 -16.07 8.27 -1.58
N VAL A 119 -15.21 7.27 -1.28
CA VAL A 119 -13.86 7.12 -1.84
C VAL A 119 -13.82 5.88 -2.73
N PRO A 120 -13.82 6.02 -4.07
CA PRO A 120 -13.95 4.90 -5.00
C PRO A 120 -12.99 3.74 -4.71
N PHE A 121 -11.72 4.03 -4.51
CA PHE A 121 -10.70 3.02 -4.18
C PHE A 121 -11.03 2.25 -2.90
N VAL A 122 -11.44 2.94 -1.83
CA VAL A 122 -11.73 2.30 -0.53
C VAL A 122 -12.99 1.45 -0.63
N ARG A 123 -14.02 1.97 -1.29
CA ARG A 123 -15.25 1.21 -1.58
C ARG A 123 -14.95 -0.08 -2.37
N ALA A 124 -14.08 -0.01 -3.38
CA ALA A 124 -13.66 -1.20 -4.11
C ALA A 124 -12.93 -2.21 -3.20
N ARG A 125 -12.12 -1.73 -2.25
CA ARG A 125 -11.46 -2.59 -1.24
C ARG A 125 -12.46 -3.28 -0.33
N ARG A 126 -13.51 -2.58 0.16
CA ARG A 126 -14.57 -3.20 0.98
C ARG A 126 -15.27 -4.32 0.23
N ARG A 127 -15.69 -4.05 -1.01
CA ARG A 127 -16.31 -5.08 -1.87
C ARG A 127 -15.41 -6.29 -2.10
N LEU A 128 -14.11 -6.07 -2.20
CA LEU A 128 -13.14 -7.15 -2.34
C LEU A 128 -12.98 -7.95 -1.04
N GLU A 129 -12.94 -7.29 0.12
CA GLU A 129 -12.96 -7.97 1.44
C GLU A 129 -14.22 -8.82 1.59
N ASP A 130 -15.40 -8.27 1.25
CA ASP A 130 -16.67 -8.99 1.30
C ASP A 130 -16.66 -10.21 0.36
N ALA A 131 -16.20 -10.05 -0.88
CA ALA A 131 -16.10 -11.15 -1.85
C ALA A 131 -15.15 -12.27 -1.39
N LEU A 132 -14.06 -11.92 -0.70
CA LEU A 132 -13.14 -12.90 -0.13
C LEU A 132 -13.80 -13.72 1.00
N ALA A 133 -14.62 -13.09 1.83
CA ALA A 133 -15.30 -13.76 2.95
C ALA A 133 -16.34 -14.81 2.50
N GLU A 134 -16.78 -14.78 1.24
CA GLU A 134 -17.72 -15.73 0.66
C GLU A 134 -17.04 -16.95 0.02
N LEU A 135 -15.71 -16.96 -0.09
CA LEU A 135 -14.98 -18.07 -0.71
C LEU A 135 -14.86 -19.28 0.22
N ARG A 136 -14.61 -20.45 -0.37
CA ARG A 136 -14.22 -21.65 0.40
C ARG A 136 -12.74 -21.69 0.76
N ALA A 137 -11.92 -20.93 0.03
CA ALA A 137 -10.49 -20.80 0.33
C ALA A 137 -10.30 -20.01 1.62
N GLU A 138 -9.20 -20.27 2.31
CA GLU A 138 -8.78 -19.44 3.45
C GLU A 138 -8.43 -18.03 2.97
N THR A 139 -8.91 -17.00 3.63
CA THR A 139 -8.65 -15.62 3.25
C THR A 139 -8.15 -14.80 4.43
N VAL A 140 -7.12 -14.00 4.19
CA VAL A 140 -6.54 -13.12 5.22
C VAL A 140 -6.48 -11.70 4.69
N CYS A 141 -7.34 -10.83 5.21
CA CYS A 141 -7.30 -9.40 4.94
C CYS A 141 -6.38 -8.73 5.97
N VAL A 142 -5.30 -8.09 5.53
CA VAL A 142 -4.37 -7.38 6.41
C VAL A 142 -4.52 -5.89 6.19
N ARG A 143 -5.14 -5.18 7.14
CA ARG A 143 -5.35 -3.73 7.10
C ARG A 143 -4.14 -3.03 7.69
N PHE A 144 -3.57 -2.12 6.92
CA PHE A 144 -2.40 -1.34 7.29
C PHE A 144 -2.72 0.13 7.53
N PRO A 145 -2.07 0.78 8.50
CA PRO A 145 -2.06 2.23 8.65
C PRO A 145 -1.27 2.87 7.49
N PRO A 146 -1.15 4.20 7.44
CA PRO A 146 -0.35 4.88 6.42
C PRO A 146 1.10 4.37 6.35
N PHE A 147 1.56 4.02 5.15
CA PHE A 147 2.95 3.63 4.92
C PHE A 147 3.87 4.86 5.00
N MET A 148 4.96 4.76 5.78
CA MET A 148 5.98 5.81 5.90
C MET A 148 6.53 6.23 4.54
N ASP A 149 6.91 5.25 3.72
CA ASP A 149 7.49 5.44 2.39
C ASP A 149 6.62 6.29 1.45
N VAL A 150 5.31 6.15 1.55
CA VAL A 150 4.35 6.83 0.67
C VAL A 150 3.84 8.12 1.31
N HIS A 151 3.36 8.05 2.55
CA HIS A 151 2.65 9.17 3.17
C HIS A 151 3.58 10.31 3.58
N LEU A 152 4.81 10.00 4.05
CA LEU A 152 5.79 11.03 4.35
C LEU A 152 6.34 11.70 3.07
N ALA A 153 6.43 10.94 1.96
CA ALA A 153 6.78 11.51 0.67
C ALA A 153 5.68 12.45 0.13
N LEU A 154 4.41 12.05 0.24
CA LEU A 154 3.26 12.88 -0.14
C LEU A 154 3.07 14.08 0.80
N ALA A 155 3.58 14.00 2.03
CA ALA A 155 3.58 15.11 2.97
C ALA A 155 4.65 16.17 2.66
N GLY A 156 5.45 15.99 1.60
CA GLY A 156 6.37 17.00 1.07
C GLY A 156 7.85 16.74 1.37
N SER A 157 8.26 15.47 1.53
CA SER A 157 9.67 15.12 1.73
C SER A 157 10.18 14.19 0.63
N SER A 158 11.43 14.39 0.18
CA SER A 158 12.13 13.47 -0.71
C SER A 158 12.81 12.32 0.05
N ILE A 159 13.10 12.51 1.31
CA ILE A 159 13.85 11.58 2.17
C ILE A 159 13.28 10.16 2.15
N PRO A 160 11.96 9.94 2.29
CA PRO A 160 11.37 8.59 2.29
C PRO A 160 11.62 7.79 1.01
N LEU A 161 11.97 8.46 -0.08
CA LEU A 161 12.15 7.85 -1.41
C LEU A 161 13.60 7.44 -1.69
N ARG A 162 14.56 7.87 -0.87
CA ARG A 162 15.96 7.52 -1.04
C ARG A 162 16.15 6.01 -0.93
N GLY A 163 16.80 5.42 -1.93
CA GLY A 163 16.99 3.98 -2.03
C GLY A 163 15.70 3.17 -2.29
N ALA A 164 14.54 3.83 -2.47
CA ALA A 164 13.30 3.11 -2.72
C ALA A 164 13.22 2.62 -4.17
N GLN A 165 13.03 1.31 -4.35
CA GLN A 165 12.74 0.72 -5.66
C GLN A 165 11.23 0.68 -5.88
N ASN A 166 10.80 1.02 -7.11
CA ASN A 166 9.38 0.95 -7.52
C ASN A 166 8.42 1.78 -6.64
N ALA A 167 8.89 2.94 -6.13
CA ALA A 167 8.07 3.77 -5.25
C ALA A 167 6.72 4.11 -5.90
N THR A 168 5.63 3.94 -5.15
CA THR A 168 4.27 4.20 -5.64
C THR A 168 4.10 5.64 -6.13
N VAL A 169 4.77 6.59 -5.49
CA VAL A 169 4.73 8.01 -5.84
C VAL A 169 5.54 8.37 -7.09
N ASP A 170 6.41 7.48 -7.57
CA ASP A 170 7.21 7.66 -8.80
C ASP A 170 6.53 7.08 -10.04
N ARG A 171 5.35 6.50 -9.88
CA ARG A 171 4.59 5.99 -11.04
C ARG A 171 4.34 7.10 -12.06
N PRO A 172 4.33 6.79 -13.38
CA PRO A 172 4.18 7.77 -14.45
C PRO A 172 2.76 8.35 -14.48
N SER A 173 2.49 9.30 -13.59
CA SER A 173 1.27 10.10 -13.53
C SER A 173 1.64 11.57 -13.71
N PRO A 174 1.08 12.30 -14.71
CA PRO A 174 1.33 13.73 -14.88
C PRO A 174 0.98 14.54 -13.62
N PHE A 175 -0.11 14.16 -12.95
CA PHE A 175 -0.54 14.80 -11.70
C PHE A 175 0.48 14.61 -10.57
N LEU A 176 0.92 13.38 -10.29
CA LEU A 176 1.91 13.11 -9.25
C LEU A 176 3.25 13.78 -9.54
N ARG A 177 3.69 13.78 -10.80
CA ARG A 177 4.92 14.49 -11.20
C ARG A 177 4.83 15.98 -10.94
N SER A 178 3.71 16.63 -11.31
CA SER A 178 3.50 18.05 -11.07
C SER A 178 3.43 18.36 -9.56
N PHE A 179 2.70 17.55 -8.82
CA PHE A 179 2.61 17.66 -7.36
C PHE A 179 3.99 17.55 -6.70
N ARG A 180 4.74 16.50 -7.00
CA ARG A 180 6.09 16.30 -6.44
C ARG A 180 7.08 17.38 -6.85
N LYS A 181 7.02 17.88 -8.08
CA LYS A 181 7.85 18.99 -8.50
C LYS A 181 7.63 20.24 -7.65
N SER A 182 6.41 20.45 -7.18
CA SER A 182 6.03 21.64 -6.39
C SER A 182 6.18 21.45 -4.88
N THR A 183 6.08 20.22 -4.39
CA THR A 183 5.97 19.95 -2.95
C THR A 183 7.01 18.96 -2.43
N GLY A 184 7.68 18.20 -3.29
CA GLY A 184 8.46 17.01 -2.92
C GLY A 184 9.69 17.27 -2.03
N THR A 185 10.09 18.51 -1.83
CA THR A 185 11.24 18.92 -0.96
C THR A 185 10.87 20.01 0.04
N LEU A 186 9.56 20.21 0.29
CA LEU A 186 9.10 21.29 1.20
C LEU A 186 9.62 21.12 2.63
N VAL A 187 9.75 19.89 3.09
CA VAL A 187 10.28 19.59 4.44
C VAL A 187 11.74 20.01 4.50
N GLU A 188 12.54 19.61 3.52
CA GLU A 188 13.97 19.87 3.43
C GLU A 188 14.26 21.36 3.19
N ASP A 189 13.53 21.99 2.25
CA ASP A 189 13.80 23.36 1.82
C ASP A 189 13.21 24.42 2.77
N ARG A 190 11.97 24.18 3.24
CA ARG A 190 11.18 25.19 3.96
C ARG A 190 10.78 24.78 5.37
N GLY A 191 11.03 23.53 5.79
CA GLY A 191 10.56 23.00 7.07
C GLY A 191 9.03 22.94 7.16
N LEU A 192 8.35 22.53 6.08
CA LEU A 192 6.89 22.44 6.03
C LEU A 192 6.44 21.05 5.65
N ILE A 193 5.57 20.44 6.47
CA ILE A 193 4.86 19.20 6.18
C ILE A 193 3.42 19.54 5.80
N LEU A 194 2.98 19.01 4.64
CA LEU A 194 1.60 19.14 4.16
C LEU A 194 0.80 17.91 4.60
N VAL A 195 -0.29 18.10 5.33
CA VAL A 195 -1.09 16.97 5.82
C VAL A 195 -2.56 17.12 5.53
N PRO A 196 -3.24 16.03 5.12
CA PRO A 196 -4.69 16.00 5.08
C PRO A 196 -5.25 15.85 6.51
N GLY A 197 -6.33 16.59 6.82
CA GLY A 197 -7.05 16.48 8.07
C GLY A 197 -6.49 17.36 9.19
N ARG A 198 -6.40 16.80 10.39
CA ARG A 198 -5.96 17.51 11.59
C ARG A 198 -4.52 17.13 11.94
N ARG A 199 -3.74 18.12 12.32
CA ARG A 199 -2.35 17.91 12.78
C ARG A 199 -2.25 16.98 14.01
N SER A 200 -3.31 16.92 14.82
CA SER A 200 -3.39 16.07 16.00
C SER A 200 -3.82 14.63 15.74
N HIS A 201 -4.28 14.29 14.51
CA HIS A 201 -4.64 12.90 14.16
C HIS A 201 -3.43 11.99 14.33
N ARG A 202 -3.65 10.90 15.04
CA ARG A 202 -2.59 9.92 15.34
C ARG A 202 -2.68 8.73 14.40
N ASN A 203 -1.54 8.35 13.86
CA ASN A 203 -1.41 7.18 12.99
C ASN A 203 -0.24 6.32 13.45
N ALA A 204 -0.48 5.03 13.55
CA ALA A 204 0.55 4.04 13.81
C ALA A 204 1.29 3.69 12.51
N PHE A 205 2.05 4.64 11.97
CA PHE A 205 2.77 4.50 10.70
C PHE A 205 3.61 3.22 10.63
N ILE A 206 3.64 2.58 9.47
CA ILE A 206 4.40 1.36 9.22
C ILE A 206 5.27 1.53 7.96
N THR A 207 6.44 0.89 7.89
CA THR A 207 7.24 0.84 6.66
C THR A 207 6.65 -0.16 5.66
N VAL A 208 6.97 -0.01 4.38
CA VAL A 208 6.63 -1.03 3.37
C VAL A 208 7.33 -2.36 3.67
N ASP A 209 8.52 -2.33 4.26
CA ASP A 209 9.26 -3.53 4.65
C ASP A 209 8.55 -4.30 5.76
N ASP A 210 8.10 -3.63 6.82
CA ASP A 210 7.33 -4.28 7.89
C ASP A 210 5.97 -4.76 7.39
N ALA A 211 5.30 -3.97 6.54
CA ALA A 211 4.06 -4.40 5.90
C ALA A 211 4.25 -5.65 5.04
N ALA A 212 5.35 -5.74 4.27
CA ALA A 212 5.67 -6.92 3.47
C ALA A 212 5.95 -8.13 4.35
N ARG A 213 6.69 -7.97 5.46
CA ARG A 213 6.91 -9.04 6.45
C ARG A 213 5.58 -9.56 7.00
N ALA A 214 4.66 -8.64 7.39
CA ALA A 214 3.34 -9.04 7.87
C ALA A 214 2.51 -9.79 6.81
N VAL A 215 2.57 -9.36 5.54
CA VAL A 215 1.90 -10.05 4.43
C VAL A 215 2.49 -11.44 4.19
N VAL A 216 3.81 -11.58 4.27
CA VAL A 216 4.49 -12.87 4.13
C VAL A 216 4.12 -13.80 5.28
N GLU A 217 4.13 -13.33 6.53
CA GLU A 217 3.67 -14.09 7.69
C GLU A 217 2.20 -14.54 7.52
N ALA A 218 1.32 -13.64 7.05
CA ALA A 218 -0.07 -13.99 6.77
C ALA A 218 -0.23 -15.04 5.66
N ALA A 219 0.71 -15.08 4.72
CA ALA A 219 0.69 -16.04 3.61
C ALA A 219 1.26 -17.41 3.99
N THR A 220 2.24 -17.47 4.90
CA THR A 220 3.07 -18.67 5.12
C THR A 220 2.87 -19.33 6.47
N ARG A 221 2.39 -18.62 7.49
CA ARG A 221 2.13 -19.16 8.82
C ARG A 221 0.89 -20.05 8.81
N ASP A 222 0.94 -21.22 9.45
CA ASP A 222 -0.20 -22.16 9.53
C ASP A 222 -1.36 -21.61 10.36
N ASP A 223 -1.05 -20.89 11.44
CA ASP A 223 -2.02 -20.35 12.39
C ASP A 223 -2.16 -18.82 12.23
N VAL A 224 -2.96 -18.40 11.26
CA VAL A 224 -3.27 -16.99 11.06
C VAL A 224 -4.71 -16.71 11.46
N GLY A 225 -4.88 -16.13 12.65
CA GLY A 225 -6.18 -15.67 13.12
C GLY A 225 -7.20 -16.76 13.47
N GLY A 226 -6.85 -18.04 13.37
CA GLY A 226 -7.66 -19.18 13.76
C GLY A 226 -9.00 -19.35 13.03
N LEU A 227 -9.25 -18.58 11.98
CA LEU A 227 -10.51 -18.56 11.22
C LEU A 227 -10.24 -18.70 9.72
N PRO A 228 -11.13 -19.34 8.97
CA PRO A 228 -11.01 -19.42 7.50
C PRO A 228 -11.00 -18.04 6.83
N HIS A 229 -11.58 -17.01 7.47
CA HIS A 229 -11.65 -15.64 6.96
C HIS A 229 -11.19 -14.65 8.02
N ALA A 230 -9.87 -14.42 8.10
CA ALA A 230 -9.29 -13.50 9.08
C ALA A 230 -9.20 -12.07 8.54
N THR A 231 -9.52 -11.09 9.38
CA THR A 231 -9.20 -9.67 9.14
C THR A 231 -8.33 -9.17 10.28
N LEU A 232 -7.09 -8.78 9.95
CA LEU A 232 -6.10 -8.35 10.92
C LEU A 232 -5.77 -6.86 10.70
N GLU A 233 -5.69 -6.11 11.79
CA GLU A 233 -5.18 -4.74 11.80
C GLU A 233 -3.74 -4.77 12.32
N VAL A 234 -2.78 -4.36 11.46
CA VAL A 234 -1.35 -4.38 11.79
C VAL A 234 -0.88 -2.97 12.06
N ALA A 235 -0.86 -2.57 13.34
CA ALA A 235 -0.33 -1.28 13.74
C ALA A 235 1.20 -1.25 13.60
N GLY A 236 1.74 -0.09 13.23
CA GLY A 236 3.17 0.18 13.35
C GLY A 236 3.58 0.38 14.83
N PRO A 237 4.89 0.55 15.10
CA PRO A 237 5.42 0.49 16.47
C PRO A 237 4.92 1.63 17.37
N GLN A 238 4.56 2.77 16.78
CA GLN A 238 4.20 3.97 17.54
C GLN A 238 3.07 4.74 16.87
N PRO A 239 1.95 5.04 17.58
CA PRO A 239 0.95 5.97 17.09
C PRO A 239 1.44 7.41 17.26
N LEU A 240 1.78 8.10 16.16
CA LEU A 240 2.27 9.48 16.15
C LEU A 240 1.25 10.43 15.52
N SER A 241 1.06 11.60 16.12
CA SER A 241 0.41 12.74 15.47
C SER A 241 1.33 13.36 14.42
N TRP A 242 0.77 14.14 13.52
CA TRP A 242 1.57 14.87 12.55
C TRP A 242 2.49 15.92 13.19
N ASP A 243 2.12 16.45 14.37
CA ASP A 243 3.01 17.33 15.15
C ASP A 243 4.24 16.57 15.67
N GLU A 244 4.06 15.34 16.15
CA GLU A 244 5.16 14.48 16.57
C GLU A 244 6.04 14.04 15.40
N VAL A 245 5.43 13.73 14.24
CA VAL A 245 6.19 13.47 12.99
C VAL A 245 7.02 14.68 12.59
N ALA A 246 6.45 15.90 12.65
CA ALA A 246 7.19 17.12 12.35
C ALA A 246 8.35 17.36 13.34
N ALA A 247 8.14 17.05 14.61
CA ALA A 247 9.19 17.13 15.62
C ALA A 247 10.33 16.12 15.34
N THR A 248 9.98 14.91 14.90
CA THR A 248 10.94 13.88 14.49
C THR A 248 11.78 14.34 13.29
N TYR A 249 11.13 14.86 12.23
CA TYR A 249 11.87 15.50 11.13
C TYR A 249 12.79 16.64 11.63
N GLY A 250 12.30 17.43 12.59
CA GLY A 250 13.07 18.51 13.18
C GLY A 250 14.36 18.02 13.85
N ARG A 251 14.31 16.92 14.59
CA ARG A 251 15.48 16.27 15.20
C ARG A 251 16.44 15.71 14.16
N VAL A 252 15.90 14.99 13.17
CA VAL A 252 16.72 14.34 12.12
C VAL A 252 17.43 15.38 11.23
N LEU A 253 16.75 16.49 10.90
CA LEU A 253 17.29 17.53 10.01
C LEU A 253 17.98 18.68 10.73
N GLY A 254 17.98 18.72 12.06
CA GLY A 254 18.57 19.80 12.85
C GLY A 254 17.89 21.17 12.61
N ARG A 255 16.60 21.20 12.25
CA ARG A 255 15.86 22.43 11.93
C ARG A 255 14.41 22.37 12.38
N ARG A 256 13.77 23.54 12.52
CA ARG A 256 12.33 23.58 12.87
C ARG A 256 11.48 23.17 11.68
N VAL A 257 10.57 22.20 11.91
CA VAL A 257 9.57 21.75 10.93
C VAL A 257 8.17 22.04 11.48
N ARG A 258 7.28 22.53 10.60
CA ARG A 258 5.91 22.94 10.93
C ARG A 258 4.91 22.16 10.09
N VAL A 259 3.72 21.90 10.66
CA VAL A 259 2.62 21.22 9.97
C VAL A 259 1.68 22.25 9.36
N LEU A 260 1.39 22.09 8.07
CA LEU A 260 0.33 22.79 7.34
C LEU A 260 -0.79 21.78 7.07
N ALA A 261 -1.87 21.87 7.82
CA ALA A 261 -2.99 20.95 7.76
C ALA A 261 -4.13 21.50 6.89
N THR A 262 -4.70 20.63 6.04
CA THR A 262 -5.85 20.98 5.17
C THR A 262 -7.08 20.21 5.66
N PRO A 263 -8.16 20.90 6.08
CA PRO A 263 -9.36 20.25 6.58
C PRO A 263 -10.05 19.32 5.56
N ALA A 264 -10.63 18.21 6.03
CA ALA A 264 -11.31 17.22 5.19
C ALA A 264 -12.40 17.80 4.28
N VAL A 265 -13.10 18.85 4.73
CA VAL A 265 -14.15 19.53 3.96
C VAL A 265 -13.61 20.14 2.66
N VAL A 266 -12.35 20.63 2.65
CA VAL A 266 -11.72 21.20 1.45
C VAL A 266 -11.59 20.13 0.38
N TYR A 267 -11.15 18.94 0.76
CA TYR A 267 -11.03 17.80 -0.14
C TYR A 267 -12.40 17.29 -0.62
N ALA A 268 -13.41 17.29 0.26
CA ALA A 268 -14.76 16.88 -0.10
C ALA A 268 -15.39 17.82 -1.15
N VAL A 269 -15.19 19.12 -1.00
CA VAL A 269 -15.65 20.13 -1.98
C VAL A 269 -14.87 19.99 -3.29
N ALA A 270 -13.55 19.93 -3.22
CA ALA A 270 -12.69 19.77 -4.41
C ALA A 270 -13.02 18.48 -5.18
N GLN A 271 -13.25 17.36 -4.49
CA GLN A 271 -13.70 16.11 -5.10
C GLN A 271 -14.99 16.29 -5.91
N LYS A 272 -16.01 16.93 -5.31
CA LYS A 272 -17.30 17.19 -5.95
C LYS A 272 -17.18 18.07 -7.20
N VAL A 273 -16.39 19.14 -7.10
CA VAL A 273 -16.19 20.11 -8.18
C VAL A 273 -15.43 19.47 -9.35
N LEU A 274 -14.41 18.67 -9.07
CA LEU A 274 -13.56 18.07 -10.11
C LEU A 274 -14.20 16.84 -10.79
N ARG A 275 -15.13 16.15 -10.12
CA ARG A 275 -15.71 14.90 -10.60
C ARG A 275 -16.28 14.96 -12.04
N PRO A 276 -16.99 16.02 -12.47
CA PRO A 276 -17.52 16.09 -13.85
C PRO A 276 -16.45 16.31 -14.93
N PHE A 277 -15.28 16.83 -14.56
CA PHE A 277 -14.29 17.32 -15.50
C PHE A 277 -13.00 16.50 -15.53
N ALA A 278 -12.63 15.89 -14.39
CA ALA A 278 -11.30 15.28 -14.22
C ALA A 278 -11.34 14.15 -13.19
N GLU A 279 -11.49 12.91 -13.66
CA GLU A 279 -11.62 11.72 -12.79
C GLU A 279 -10.41 11.53 -11.88
N VAL A 280 -9.17 11.56 -12.42
CA VAL A 280 -7.95 11.31 -11.65
C VAL A 280 -7.72 12.35 -10.55
N PRO A 281 -7.80 13.67 -10.80
CA PRO A 281 -7.77 14.66 -9.74
C PRO A 281 -8.89 14.50 -8.71
N SER A 282 -10.11 14.18 -9.13
CA SER A 282 -11.24 13.93 -8.22
C SER A 282 -10.96 12.74 -7.30
N ASN A 283 -10.47 11.62 -7.83
CA ASN A 283 -10.09 10.45 -7.04
C ASN A 283 -8.93 10.76 -6.09
N THR A 284 -7.99 11.61 -6.49
CA THR A 284 -6.92 12.08 -5.60
C THR A 284 -7.48 12.89 -4.43
N MET A 285 -8.43 13.78 -4.69
CA MET A 285 -9.11 14.52 -3.60
C MET A 285 -9.89 13.58 -2.68
N ALA A 286 -10.53 12.55 -3.23
CA ALA A 286 -11.20 11.51 -2.45
C ALA A 286 -10.22 10.78 -1.50
N LEU A 287 -9.03 10.40 -1.99
CA LEU A 287 -7.99 9.78 -1.16
C LEU A 287 -7.46 10.70 -0.06
N ASN A 288 -7.26 11.99 -0.38
CA ASN A 288 -6.88 12.97 0.65
C ASN A 288 -8.00 13.16 1.68
N ARG A 289 -9.28 13.14 1.26
CA ARG A 289 -10.44 13.13 2.17
C ARG A 289 -10.41 11.91 3.09
N TYR A 290 -10.13 10.72 2.54
CA TYR A 290 -9.97 9.50 3.32
C TYR A 290 -8.85 9.65 4.35
N GLY A 291 -7.65 10.07 3.94
CA GLY A 291 -6.52 10.31 4.85
C GLY A 291 -6.80 11.38 5.91
N ALA A 292 -7.66 12.38 5.58
CA ALA A 292 -8.08 13.40 6.52
C ALA A 292 -9.10 12.90 7.56
N SER A 293 -9.84 11.83 7.25
CA SER A 293 -10.86 11.22 8.10
C SER A 293 -10.33 9.99 8.85
N SER A 294 -9.25 9.37 8.38
CA SER A 294 -8.69 8.19 9.01
C SER A 294 -7.79 8.56 10.19
N GLU A 295 -8.03 7.94 11.33
CA GLU A 295 -7.13 7.89 12.47
C GLU A 295 -6.82 6.42 12.77
N THR A 296 -5.55 6.05 12.75
CA THR A 296 -5.11 4.67 12.89
C THR A 296 -4.16 4.50 14.08
N ALA A 297 -4.54 5.06 15.22
CA ALA A 297 -3.83 4.91 16.48
C ALA A 297 -4.09 3.53 17.12
N TRP A 298 -4.00 2.48 16.30
CA TRP A 298 -4.27 1.13 16.74
C TRP A 298 -3.26 0.68 17.80
N ARG A 299 -3.71 -0.16 18.73
CA ARG A 299 -2.89 -0.69 19.82
C ARG A 299 -2.28 -2.06 19.50
N ASN A 300 -2.79 -2.74 18.47
CA ASN A 300 -2.31 -4.07 18.07
C ASN A 300 -1.04 -3.94 17.22
N VAL A 301 0.06 -3.58 17.86
CA VAL A 301 1.37 -3.44 17.21
C VAL A 301 1.78 -4.78 16.61
N GLY A 302 2.15 -4.76 15.32
CA GLY A 302 2.50 -5.98 14.57
C GLY A 302 1.33 -6.91 14.24
N GLY A 303 0.11 -6.65 14.77
CA GLY A 303 -1.10 -7.41 14.45
C GLY A 303 -1.05 -8.90 14.82
N GLY A 304 -0.17 -9.32 15.74
CA GLY A 304 0.09 -10.72 16.04
C GLY A 304 0.92 -11.47 14.97
N LEU A 305 1.30 -10.77 13.91
CA LEU A 305 2.15 -11.30 12.82
C LEU A 305 3.62 -10.96 13.01
N LEU A 306 3.93 -9.79 13.56
CA LEU A 306 5.30 -9.31 13.77
C LEU A 306 5.61 -9.12 15.25
N ASP A 307 6.88 -9.32 15.60
CA ASP A 307 7.41 -8.89 16.89
C ASP A 307 7.51 -7.35 16.91
N PRO A 308 6.82 -6.66 17.82
CA PRO A 308 6.88 -5.20 17.96
C PRO A 308 8.31 -4.63 18.07
N ALA A 309 9.22 -5.36 18.74
CA ALA A 309 10.60 -4.94 18.93
C ALA A 309 11.43 -4.95 17.63
N SER A 310 10.96 -5.66 16.60
CA SER A 310 11.63 -5.77 15.30
C SER A 310 11.10 -4.77 14.27
N MET A 311 10.13 -3.93 14.63
CA MET A 311 9.50 -2.98 13.71
C MET A 311 10.20 -1.63 13.71
N THR A 312 10.27 -1.00 12.55
CA THR A 312 10.98 0.26 12.33
C THR A 312 10.13 1.45 12.77
N THR A 313 10.64 2.30 13.65
CA THR A 313 10.01 3.57 14.04
C THR A 313 10.17 4.64 12.95
N VAL A 314 9.35 5.70 13.00
CA VAL A 314 9.48 6.85 12.07
C VAL A 314 10.86 7.50 12.19
N GLU A 315 11.43 7.57 13.38
CA GLU A 315 12.74 8.18 13.60
C GLU A 315 13.87 7.34 12.99
N GLU A 316 13.89 6.03 13.22
CA GLU A 316 14.86 5.10 12.64
C GLU A 316 14.76 5.09 11.11
N PHE A 317 13.53 5.03 10.57
CA PHE A 317 13.28 5.10 9.14
C PHE A 317 13.89 6.37 8.52
N LEU A 318 13.61 7.53 9.09
CA LEU A 318 14.13 8.81 8.58
C LEU A 318 15.65 8.92 8.73
N GLN A 319 16.23 8.45 9.84
CA GLN A 319 17.68 8.43 10.07
C GLN A 319 18.39 7.52 9.07
N GLU A 320 17.83 6.36 8.76
CA GLU A 320 18.36 5.47 7.73
C GLU A 320 18.33 6.14 6.35
N LYS A 321 17.14 6.67 5.97
CA LYS A 321 16.94 7.28 4.65
C LYS A 321 17.82 8.52 4.39
N VAL A 322 18.07 9.33 5.40
CA VAL A 322 18.95 10.51 5.27
C VAL A 322 20.39 10.12 4.92
N ARG A 323 20.85 8.96 5.34
CA ARG A 323 22.21 8.46 5.05
C ARG A 323 22.37 7.94 3.61
N LEU A 324 21.26 7.64 2.93
CA LEU A 324 21.28 7.18 1.53
C LEU A 324 21.43 8.38 0.58
N PRO A 325 22.07 8.19 -0.59
CA PRO A 325 22.15 9.23 -1.62
C PRO A 325 20.75 9.58 -2.17
N ASP A 326 20.66 10.78 -2.73
CA ASP A 326 19.45 11.31 -3.36
C ASP A 326 19.07 10.53 -4.63
#